data_5d55807670f0ba3fa06da3cc3cb4d662
#
_entry.id   5d55807670f0ba3fa06da3cc3cb4d662
#
_cell.length_a   1.000
_cell.length_b   1.000
_cell.length_c   1.000
_cell.angle_alpha   90.00
_cell.angle_beta   90.00
_cell.angle_gamma   90.00
#
_symmetry.space_group_name_H-M   'P 1'
#
loop_
_entity.id
_entity.type
_entity.pdbx_description
1 polymer ?
#
loop_
_entity_poly.entity_id
_entity_poly.type
_entity_poly.pdbx_seq_one_letter_code
_entity_poly.pdbx_strand_id
1 'polypeptide(L)'
;MAKESIKNNLFIHHHLGLGDQFDCNGMVRYIQKEWGYNSVSVFCKDNYYEIVDYMYRDNDNIKVIKVDRFKEYEDVKKCLSEQGEDNDGLLVVGHQYYDHQAEGKNCWEIFYDQVSISYEVRKSYFYVKEDPEEERKLLKKLNPENLPFAFVHDDKDRGFILDKSHIQNKDLHIIENDTSENIFHFISILEEAEEVHCMESSFKTLVDIYCDQEKLFFHDFRGHPLGSNSNKNWKVIKYE
;
A
#
# COMPACT_ATOMS: atom_id res chain seq x y z
N MET A 1 10.01 37.39 -12.66
CA MET A 1 9.65 36.04 -12.20
C MET A 1 8.61 35.54 -13.18
N ALA A 2 8.96 34.57 -14.03
CA ALA A 2 7.99 33.92 -14.91
C ALA A 2 6.94 33.22 -14.04
N LYS A 3 5.65 33.48 -14.27
CA LYS A 3 4.59 32.64 -13.70
C LYS A 3 4.81 31.26 -14.29
N GLU A 4 5.24 30.28 -13.46
CA GLU A 4 5.15 28.88 -13.84
C GLU A 4 3.70 28.62 -14.28
N SER A 5 3.54 28.11 -15.48
CA SER A 5 2.23 27.75 -15.99
C SER A 5 1.71 26.61 -15.14
N ILE A 6 0.66 26.86 -14.39
CA ILE A 6 -0.01 25.83 -13.58
C ILE A 6 -0.44 24.73 -14.56
N LYS A 7 0.07 23.52 -14.34
CA LYS A 7 -0.31 22.34 -15.13
C LYS A 7 -1.71 21.88 -14.69
N ASN A 8 -2.49 21.41 -15.62
CA ASN A 8 -3.85 20.94 -15.32
C ASN A 8 -3.84 19.63 -14.52
N ASN A 9 -4.59 18.65 -14.90
CA ASN A 9 -4.65 17.33 -14.28
C ASN A 9 -3.59 16.39 -14.87
N LEU A 10 -2.96 15.56 -14.04
CA LEU A 10 -2.14 14.44 -14.48
C LEU A 10 -2.85 13.12 -14.17
N PHE A 11 -2.96 12.25 -15.15
CA PHE A 11 -3.45 10.89 -14.93
C PHE A 11 -2.27 9.95 -14.63
N ILE A 12 -2.39 9.12 -13.60
CA ILE A 12 -1.38 8.11 -13.24
C ILE A 12 -1.98 6.72 -13.35
N HIS A 13 -1.43 5.93 -14.25
CA HIS A 13 -1.73 4.51 -14.40
C HIS A 13 -0.52 3.70 -13.96
N HIS A 14 -0.41 3.43 -12.67
CA HIS A 14 0.59 2.52 -12.14
C HIS A 14 0.02 1.09 -12.03
N HIS A 15 0.86 0.10 -11.67
CA HIS A 15 0.41 -1.26 -11.41
C HIS A 15 -0.71 -1.27 -10.35
N LEU A 16 -1.84 -1.94 -10.63
CA LEU A 16 -3.09 -1.74 -9.88
C LEU A 16 -3.37 -2.80 -8.81
N GLY A 17 -2.36 -3.51 -8.30
CA GLY A 17 -2.50 -4.33 -7.10
C GLY A 17 -2.67 -3.45 -5.85
N LEU A 18 -3.37 -3.90 -4.81
CA LEU A 18 -3.57 -3.10 -3.60
C LEU A 18 -2.24 -2.74 -2.92
N GLY A 19 -1.29 -3.68 -2.86
CA GLY A 19 0.05 -3.41 -2.36
C GLY A 19 0.76 -2.32 -3.15
N ASP A 20 0.66 -2.37 -4.48
CA ASP A 20 1.28 -1.37 -5.37
C ASP A 20 0.64 0.01 -5.19
N GLN A 21 -0.68 0.08 -4.94
CA GLN A 21 -1.36 1.34 -4.59
C GLN A 21 -0.74 1.96 -3.33
N PHE A 22 -0.43 1.15 -2.32
CA PHE A 22 0.20 1.63 -1.09
C PHE A 22 1.65 2.05 -1.33
N ASP A 23 2.42 1.23 -2.03
CA ASP A 23 3.81 1.54 -2.34
C ASP A 23 3.96 2.78 -3.22
N CYS A 24 2.97 3.08 -4.08
CA CYS A 24 2.92 4.28 -4.90
C CYS A 24 2.31 5.51 -4.21
N ASN A 25 1.74 5.40 -2.99
CA ASN A 25 1.12 6.53 -2.29
C ASN A 25 2.06 7.74 -2.18
N GLY A 26 3.30 7.53 -1.72
CA GLY A 26 4.29 8.59 -1.60
C GLY A 26 4.65 9.23 -2.95
N MET A 27 4.77 8.43 -4.01
CA MET A 27 5.01 8.91 -5.38
C MET A 27 3.89 9.84 -5.86
N VAL A 28 2.64 9.39 -5.72
CA VAL A 28 1.46 10.16 -6.14
C VAL A 28 1.38 11.49 -5.42
N ARG A 29 1.58 11.50 -4.10
CA ARG A 29 1.58 12.72 -3.29
C ARG A 29 2.74 13.65 -3.63
N TYR A 30 3.93 13.10 -3.86
CA TYR A 30 5.10 13.85 -4.30
C TYR A 30 4.83 14.54 -5.65
N ILE A 31 4.33 13.79 -6.63
CA ILE A 31 4.02 14.32 -7.96
C ILE A 31 2.98 15.45 -7.87
N GLN A 32 1.91 15.23 -7.12
CA GLN A 32 0.86 16.25 -6.95
C GLN A 32 1.42 17.53 -6.34
N LYS A 33 2.29 17.40 -5.34
CA LYS A 33 2.82 18.55 -4.60
C LYS A 33 3.98 19.24 -5.32
N GLU A 34 4.97 18.46 -5.80
CA GLU A 34 6.27 19.01 -6.23
C GLU A 34 6.32 19.25 -7.75
N TRP A 35 5.52 18.55 -8.56
CA TRP A 35 5.52 18.77 -10.01
C TRP A 35 4.59 19.88 -10.48
N GLY A 36 3.85 20.51 -9.56
CA GLY A 36 3.03 21.67 -9.81
C GLY A 36 1.73 21.39 -10.60
N TYR A 37 1.17 20.18 -10.47
CA TYR A 37 -0.15 19.88 -11.02
C TYR A 37 -1.26 20.36 -10.08
N ASN A 38 -2.33 20.93 -10.64
CA ASN A 38 -3.53 21.30 -9.89
C ASN A 38 -4.17 20.08 -9.24
N SER A 39 -4.24 18.98 -10.00
CA SER A 39 -4.77 17.72 -9.55
C SER A 39 -4.05 16.54 -10.17
N VAL A 40 -4.14 15.40 -9.52
CA VAL A 40 -3.66 14.11 -10.00
C VAL A 40 -4.81 13.13 -9.94
N SER A 41 -5.02 12.36 -10.99
CA SER A 41 -6.02 11.31 -11.05
C SER A 41 -5.34 9.95 -11.11
N VAL A 42 -5.62 9.07 -10.15
CA VAL A 42 -5.02 7.75 -10.02
C VAL A 42 -6.05 6.69 -10.39
N PHE A 43 -5.71 5.80 -11.30
CA PHE A 43 -6.58 4.68 -11.63
C PHE A 43 -6.50 3.59 -10.56
N CYS A 44 -7.64 2.98 -10.25
CA CYS A 44 -7.74 1.91 -9.26
C CYS A 44 -8.77 0.87 -9.71
N LYS A 45 -8.45 -0.42 -9.53
CA LYS A 45 -9.40 -1.51 -9.77
C LYS A 45 -10.62 -1.39 -8.87
N ASP A 46 -11.78 -1.74 -9.41
CA ASP A 46 -13.08 -1.64 -8.76
C ASP A 46 -13.16 -2.31 -7.39
N ASN A 47 -12.47 -3.44 -7.22
CA ASN A 47 -12.43 -4.19 -5.96
C ASN A 47 -11.56 -3.56 -4.85
N TYR A 48 -10.73 -2.58 -5.18
CA TYR A 48 -9.88 -1.86 -4.20
C TYR A 48 -10.27 -0.40 -4.04
N TYR A 49 -11.26 0.05 -4.82
CA TYR A 49 -11.62 1.47 -4.91
C TYR A 49 -11.89 2.10 -3.55
N GLU A 50 -12.75 1.50 -2.74
CA GLU A 50 -13.13 2.08 -1.44
C GLU A 50 -11.93 2.26 -0.50
N ILE A 51 -10.95 1.35 -0.55
CA ILE A 51 -9.74 1.43 0.27
C ILE A 51 -8.81 2.53 -0.27
N VAL A 52 -8.65 2.61 -1.60
CA VAL A 52 -7.73 3.57 -2.21
C VAL A 52 -8.31 4.99 -2.17
N ASP A 53 -9.61 5.15 -2.34
CA ASP A 53 -10.30 6.43 -2.17
C ASP A 53 -10.17 6.92 -0.73
N TYR A 54 -10.38 6.03 0.24
CA TYR A 54 -10.15 6.32 1.66
C TYR A 54 -8.70 6.74 1.94
N MET A 55 -7.70 6.13 1.27
CA MET A 55 -6.29 6.45 1.43
C MET A 55 -5.95 7.91 1.07
N TYR A 56 -6.68 8.50 0.11
CA TYR A 56 -6.46 9.86 -0.37
C TYR A 56 -7.50 10.88 0.13
N ARG A 57 -8.43 10.50 1.02
CA ARG A 57 -9.55 11.33 1.50
C ARG A 57 -9.17 12.66 2.15
N ASP A 58 -7.90 12.85 2.47
CA ASP A 58 -7.35 14.09 3.05
C ASP A 58 -6.95 15.13 2.02
N ASN A 59 -6.92 14.77 0.73
CA ASN A 59 -6.39 15.63 -0.34
C ASN A 59 -7.32 15.67 -1.56
N ASP A 60 -8.16 16.70 -1.64
CA ASP A 60 -9.12 16.91 -2.74
C ASP A 60 -8.45 17.06 -4.11
N ASN A 61 -7.15 17.29 -4.17
CA ASN A 61 -6.38 17.37 -5.41
C ASN A 61 -5.89 16.00 -5.92
N ILE A 62 -6.11 14.92 -5.17
CA ILE A 62 -5.85 13.55 -5.63
C ILE A 62 -7.19 12.85 -5.79
N LYS A 63 -7.52 12.45 -7.01
CA LYS A 63 -8.78 11.79 -7.36
C LYS A 63 -8.52 10.34 -7.71
N VAL A 64 -9.34 9.44 -7.19
CA VAL A 64 -9.29 8.02 -7.54
C VAL A 64 -10.33 7.72 -8.62
N ILE A 65 -9.89 7.13 -9.73
CA ILE A 65 -10.76 6.74 -10.85
C ILE A 65 -10.89 5.22 -10.87
N LYS A 66 -12.12 4.76 -10.69
CA LYS A 66 -12.46 3.33 -10.72
C LYS A 66 -12.38 2.80 -12.14
N VAL A 67 -11.70 1.66 -12.33
CA VAL A 67 -11.66 0.88 -13.56
C VAL A 67 -12.09 -0.55 -13.28
N ASP A 68 -12.72 -1.19 -14.25
CA ASP A 68 -13.05 -2.62 -14.20
C ASP A 68 -11.75 -3.44 -14.17
N ARG A 69 -11.58 -4.32 -13.16
CA ARG A 69 -10.40 -5.16 -12.98
C ARG A 69 -10.06 -6.09 -14.15
N PHE A 70 -11.02 -6.33 -15.03
CA PHE A 70 -10.88 -7.16 -16.21
C PHE A 70 -10.73 -6.38 -17.52
N LYS A 71 -10.91 -5.03 -17.48
CA LYS A 71 -10.89 -4.12 -18.63
C LYS A 71 -10.09 -2.85 -18.36
N GLU A 72 -9.10 -2.92 -17.48
CA GLU A 72 -8.39 -1.73 -16.99
C GLU A 72 -7.85 -0.84 -18.13
N TYR A 73 -7.23 -1.44 -19.16
CA TYR A 73 -6.65 -0.67 -20.26
C TYR A 73 -7.70 0.00 -21.15
N GLU A 74 -8.83 -0.68 -21.37
CA GLU A 74 -9.94 -0.10 -22.12
C GLU A 74 -10.57 1.06 -21.37
N ASP A 75 -10.79 0.89 -20.07
CA ASP A 75 -11.39 1.93 -19.23
C ASP A 75 -10.46 3.13 -19.04
N VAL A 76 -9.16 2.92 -18.90
CA VAL A 76 -8.16 4.01 -18.88
C VAL A 76 -8.21 4.80 -20.17
N LYS A 77 -8.15 4.14 -21.34
CA LYS A 77 -8.22 4.79 -22.66
C LYS A 77 -9.53 5.56 -22.85
N LYS A 78 -10.65 4.96 -22.43
CA LYS A 78 -11.97 5.60 -22.49
C LYS A 78 -12.00 6.86 -21.63
N CYS A 79 -11.54 6.78 -20.39
CA CYS A 79 -11.49 7.92 -19.47
C CYS A 79 -10.67 9.09 -20.06
N LEU A 80 -9.48 8.81 -20.60
CA LEU A 80 -8.63 9.84 -21.22
C LEU A 80 -9.31 10.49 -22.42
N SER A 81 -9.94 9.70 -23.30
CA SER A 81 -10.64 10.22 -24.48
C SER A 81 -11.84 11.11 -24.10
N GLU A 82 -12.57 10.76 -23.05
CA GLU A 82 -13.71 11.55 -22.54
C GLU A 82 -13.28 12.88 -21.91
N GLN A 83 -12.06 12.93 -21.36
CA GLN A 83 -11.49 14.16 -20.78
C GLN A 83 -10.81 15.05 -21.81
N GLY A 84 -10.70 14.60 -23.07
CA GLY A 84 -10.00 15.33 -24.12
C GLY A 84 -8.49 15.40 -23.92
N GLU A 85 -7.95 14.52 -23.08
CA GLU A 85 -6.51 14.43 -22.80
C GLU A 85 -5.86 13.48 -23.81
N ASP A 86 -4.79 13.98 -24.43
CA ASP A 86 -3.89 13.14 -25.22
C ASP A 86 -2.98 12.31 -24.27
N ASN A 87 -2.19 11.39 -24.82
CA ASN A 87 -1.24 10.59 -24.05
C ASN A 87 -0.23 11.40 -23.23
N ASP A 88 -0.07 12.68 -23.53
CA ASP A 88 0.86 13.60 -22.84
C ASP A 88 0.41 13.92 -21.38
N GLY A 89 -0.87 13.73 -21.06
CA GLY A 89 -1.42 13.86 -19.71
C GLY A 89 -1.42 12.55 -18.91
N LEU A 90 -0.87 11.44 -19.45
CA LEU A 90 -0.83 10.13 -18.80
C LEU A 90 0.59 9.73 -18.42
N LEU A 91 0.79 9.46 -17.14
CA LEU A 91 1.99 8.81 -16.61
C LEU A 91 1.72 7.32 -16.38
N VAL A 92 2.46 6.47 -17.06
CA VAL A 92 2.37 4.99 -16.91
C VAL A 92 3.56 4.48 -16.11
N VAL A 93 3.30 3.74 -15.03
CA VAL A 93 4.33 3.28 -14.09
C VAL A 93 4.10 1.81 -13.74
N GLY A 94 5.17 1.02 -13.68
CA GLY A 94 5.14 -0.34 -13.16
C GLY A 94 4.74 -1.43 -14.15
N HIS A 95 4.25 -1.09 -15.34
CA HIS A 95 3.74 -2.07 -16.31
C HIS A 95 4.81 -2.83 -17.11
N GLN A 96 6.08 -2.43 -17.01
CA GLN A 96 7.21 -3.04 -17.71
C GLN A 96 8.36 -3.34 -16.76
N TYR A 97 8.08 -3.58 -15.48
CA TYR A 97 9.14 -3.75 -14.48
C TYR A 97 9.94 -5.03 -14.65
N TYR A 98 9.39 -6.05 -15.31
CA TYR A 98 10.08 -7.31 -15.56
C TYR A 98 11.38 -7.14 -16.37
N ASP A 99 11.42 -6.15 -17.26
CA ASP A 99 12.59 -5.88 -18.08
C ASP A 99 13.79 -5.39 -17.25
N HIS A 100 13.54 -4.90 -16.02
CA HIS A 100 14.54 -4.31 -15.13
C HIS A 100 14.90 -5.19 -13.92
N GLN A 101 14.25 -6.34 -13.73
CA GLN A 101 14.56 -7.25 -12.60
C GLN A 101 16.01 -7.77 -12.58
N ALA A 102 16.70 -7.73 -13.72
CA ALA A 102 18.10 -8.14 -13.83
C ALA A 102 19.07 -7.28 -13.02
N GLU A 103 18.64 -6.11 -12.52
CA GLU A 103 19.49 -5.17 -11.76
C GLU A 103 19.49 -5.41 -10.25
N GLY A 104 18.78 -6.43 -9.76
CA GLY A 104 18.69 -6.76 -8.33
C GLY A 104 17.82 -5.82 -7.50
N LYS A 105 17.09 -4.90 -8.15
CA LYS A 105 16.12 -4.02 -7.54
C LYS A 105 14.78 -4.74 -7.34
N ASN A 106 14.02 -4.32 -6.33
CA ASN A 106 12.63 -4.75 -6.25
C ASN A 106 11.73 -3.96 -7.23
N CYS A 107 10.52 -4.48 -7.48
CA CYS A 107 9.61 -3.88 -8.45
C CYS A 107 9.22 -2.44 -8.11
N TRP A 108 9.09 -2.09 -6.84
CA TRP A 108 8.69 -0.74 -6.42
C TRP A 108 9.82 0.28 -6.58
N GLU A 109 11.08 -0.12 -6.35
CA GLU A 109 12.24 0.74 -6.69
C GLU A 109 12.22 1.08 -8.17
N ILE A 110 11.93 0.09 -9.02
CA ILE A 110 11.83 0.29 -10.46
C ILE A 110 10.69 1.27 -10.80
N PHE A 111 9.54 1.20 -10.10
CA PHE A 111 8.44 2.14 -10.31
C PHE A 111 8.87 3.60 -10.07
N TYR A 112 9.62 3.84 -9.01
CA TYR A 112 10.14 5.18 -8.70
C TYR A 112 11.21 5.63 -9.70
N ASP A 113 12.11 4.72 -10.12
CA ASP A 113 13.13 4.99 -11.13
C ASP A 113 12.52 5.39 -12.48
N GLN A 114 11.42 4.74 -12.90
CA GLN A 114 10.72 5.03 -14.15
C GLN A 114 10.26 6.49 -14.25
N VAL A 115 10.02 7.12 -13.14
CA VAL A 115 9.60 8.53 -13.05
C VAL A 115 10.70 9.45 -12.53
N SER A 116 11.92 8.95 -12.38
CA SER A 116 13.08 9.70 -11.87
C SER A 116 12.83 10.32 -10.48
N ILE A 117 12.10 9.62 -9.63
CA ILE A 117 11.84 9.99 -8.23
C ILE A 117 12.66 9.07 -7.33
N SER A 118 13.33 9.63 -6.32
CA SER A 118 14.05 8.81 -5.34
C SER A 118 13.10 7.87 -4.60
N TYR A 119 13.51 6.62 -4.39
CA TYR A 119 12.71 5.65 -3.64
C TYR A 119 12.45 6.05 -2.18
N GLU A 120 13.30 6.91 -1.60
CA GLU A 120 13.07 7.49 -0.26
C GLU A 120 11.74 8.28 -0.16
N VAL A 121 11.23 8.76 -1.30
CA VAL A 121 9.93 9.44 -1.39
C VAL A 121 8.78 8.51 -0.99
N ARG A 122 8.91 7.21 -1.24
CA ARG A 122 7.94 6.19 -0.81
C ARG A 122 7.59 6.36 0.68
N LYS A 123 8.59 6.57 1.52
CA LYS A 123 8.40 6.71 2.97
C LYS A 123 8.16 8.17 3.37
N SER A 124 8.93 9.10 2.83
CA SER A 124 8.90 10.51 3.27
C SER A 124 7.63 11.26 2.86
N TYR A 125 6.92 10.78 1.83
CA TYR A 125 5.64 11.33 1.36
C TYR A 125 4.45 10.41 1.59
N PHE A 126 4.67 9.21 2.11
CA PHE A 126 3.54 8.36 2.47
C PHE A 126 2.70 9.03 3.54
N TYR A 127 1.40 9.09 3.29
CA TYR A 127 0.48 9.61 4.27
C TYR A 127 -0.91 9.03 4.07
N VAL A 128 -1.54 8.66 5.15
CA VAL A 128 -2.98 8.37 5.25
C VAL A 128 -3.48 9.11 6.47
N LYS A 129 -4.56 9.86 6.30
CA LYS A 129 -5.19 10.55 7.42
C LYS A 129 -5.65 9.53 8.45
N GLU A 130 -5.24 9.70 9.69
CA GLU A 130 -5.66 8.85 10.82
C GLU A 130 -7.17 8.93 11.06
N ASP A 131 -7.73 7.86 11.58
CA ASP A 131 -9.11 7.78 12.06
C ASP A 131 -9.14 7.11 13.44
N PRO A 132 -8.69 7.81 14.50
CA PRO A 132 -8.53 7.21 15.83
C PRO A 132 -9.84 6.71 16.43
N GLU A 133 -10.98 7.18 15.94
CA GLU A 133 -12.29 6.70 16.40
C GLU A 133 -12.58 5.30 15.84
N GLU A 134 -12.45 5.11 14.53
CA GLU A 134 -12.68 3.81 13.88
C GLU A 134 -11.59 2.78 14.28
N GLU A 135 -10.34 3.20 14.40
CA GLU A 135 -9.25 2.36 14.89
C GLU A 135 -9.53 1.82 16.30
N ARG A 136 -9.94 2.68 17.24
CA ARG A 136 -10.32 2.26 18.61
C ARG A 136 -11.57 1.38 18.63
N LYS A 137 -12.55 1.64 17.77
CA LYS A 137 -13.73 0.77 17.65
C LYS A 137 -13.34 -0.63 17.21
N LEU A 138 -12.45 -0.71 16.20
CA LEU A 138 -11.98 -2.00 15.69
C LEU A 138 -11.15 -2.74 16.75
N LEU A 139 -10.19 -2.08 17.39
CA LEU A 139 -9.40 -2.68 18.47
C LEU A 139 -10.31 -3.20 19.59
N LYS A 140 -11.29 -2.42 20.04
CA LYS A 140 -12.24 -2.85 21.06
C LYS A 140 -13.13 -4.02 20.61
N LYS A 141 -13.50 -4.08 19.32
CA LYS A 141 -14.24 -5.20 18.74
C LYS A 141 -13.42 -6.48 18.79
N LEU A 142 -12.14 -6.43 18.42
CA LEU A 142 -11.26 -7.59 18.29
C LEU A 142 -10.56 -7.99 19.60
N ASN A 143 -10.41 -7.05 20.53
CA ASN A 143 -9.78 -7.25 21.85
C ASN A 143 -10.61 -6.60 22.97
N PRO A 144 -11.83 -7.07 23.24
CA PRO A 144 -12.74 -6.44 24.20
C PRO A 144 -12.23 -6.46 25.64
N GLU A 145 -11.37 -7.41 25.99
CA GLU A 145 -10.77 -7.60 27.32
C GLU A 145 -9.47 -6.81 27.48
N ASN A 146 -9.00 -6.14 26.43
CA ASN A 146 -7.74 -5.39 26.41
C ASN A 146 -6.53 -6.20 26.87
N LEU A 147 -6.40 -7.43 26.34
CA LEU A 147 -5.30 -8.33 26.63
C LEU A 147 -4.05 -7.98 25.80
N PRO A 148 -2.84 -8.30 26.25
CA PRO A 148 -1.66 -8.34 25.39
C PRO A 148 -1.90 -9.26 24.17
N PHE A 149 -1.51 -8.84 22.97
CA PHE A 149 -1.89 -9.58 21.76
C PHE A 149 -0.79 -9.67 20.71
N ALA A 150 -0.91 -10.67 19.85
CA ALA A 150 -0.19 -10.81 18.60
C ALA A 150 -1.14 -10.52 17.44
N PHE A 151 -0.69 -9.75 16.46
CA PHE A 151 -1.41 -9.58 15.19
C PHE A 151 -0.95 -10.62 14.18
N VAL A 152 -1.89 -11.26 13.49
CA VAL A 152 -1.65 -12.28 12.47
C VAL A 152 -2.38 -11.93 11.19
N HIS A 153 -1.64 -11.75 10.09
CA HIS A 153 -2.22 -11.53 8.78
C HIS A 153 -2.16 -12.78 7.93
N ASP A 154 -3.32 -13.43 7.80
CA ASP A 154 -3.59 -14.55 6.89
C ASP A 154 -4.17 -14.08 5.56
N ASP A 155 -3.96 -14.88 4.50
CA ASP A 155 -4.69 -14.76 3.24
C ASP A 155 -5.34 -16.10 2.90
N LYS A 156 -6.44 -16.35 3.58
CA LYS A 156 -7.18 -17.62 3.50
C LYS A 156 -7.73 -17.88 2.10
N ASP A 157 -8.10 -16.83 1.37
CA ASP A 157 -8.66 -16.93 0.01
C ASP A 157 -7.62 -17.46 -1.00
N ARG A 158 -6.34 -17.16 -0.77
CA ARG A 158 -5.22 -17.69 -1.56
C ARG A 158 -4.57 -18.93 -0.94
N GLY A 159 -5.10 -19.42 0.17
CA GLY A 159 -4.57 -20.59 0.88
C GLY A 159 -3.30 -20.31 1.71
N PHE A 160 -2.95 -19.07 1.96
CA PHE A 160 -1.81 -18.70 2.80
C PHE A 160 -2.26 -18.53 4.24
N ILE A 161 -2.14 -19.60 5.02
CA ILE A 161 -2.50 -19.64 6.43
C ILE A 161 -1.22 -19.72 7.26
N LEU A 162 -1.02 -18.77 8.16
CA LEU A 162 0.16 -18.74 9.02
C LEU A 162 0.11 -19.83 10.08
N ASP A 163 1.23 -20.52 10.27
CA ASP A 163 1.37 -21.45 11.40
C ASP A 163 1.57 -20.64 12.70
N LYS A 164 0.52 -20.61 13.51
CA LYS A 164 0.48 -19.90 14.79
C LYS A 164 1.43 -20.50 15.84
N SER A 165 2.04 -21.68 15.57
CA SER A 165 3.10 -22.23 16.43
C SER A 165 4.34 -21.33 16.49
N HIS A 166 4.52 -20.44 15.51
CA HIS A 166 5.61 -19.46 15.48
C HIS A 166 5.40 -18.24 16.39
N ILE A 167 4.19 -18.01 16.93
CA ILE A 167 3.96 -17.00 17.97
C ILE A 167 4.80 -17.38 19.19
N GLN A 168 5.73 -16.50 19.59
CA GLN A 168 6.72 -16.81 20.63
C GLN A 168 6.09 -16.84 22.02
N ASN A 169 5.31 -15.81 22.34
CA ASN A 169 4.58 -15.76 23.61
C ASN A 169 3.19 -16.41 23.45
N LYS A 170 3.00 -17.60 24.06
CA LYS A 170 1.76 -18.37 23.95
C LYS A 170 0.61 -17.82 24.77
N ASP A 171 0.86 -16.86 25.63
CA ASP A 171 -0.16 -16.22 26.46
C ASP A 171 -0.82 -15.00 25.76
N LEU A 172 -0.33 -14.63 24.57
CA LEU A 172 -0.92 -13.54 23.81
C LEU A 172 -2.28 -13.91 23.22
N HIS A 173 -3.22 -12.99 23.33
CA HIS A 173 -4.43 -13.02 22.54
C HIS A 173 -4.08 -12.88 21.04
N ILE A 174 -4.79 -13.56 20.16
CA ILE A 174 -4.51 -13.52 18.72
C ILE A 174 -5.57 -12.66 18.03
N ILE A 175 -5.13 -11.58 17.40
CA ILE A 175 -5.96 -10.76 16.52
C ILE A 175 -5.60 -11.11 15.08
N GLU A 176 -6.57 -11.60 14.32
CA GLU A 176 -6.45 -11.87 12.89
C GLU A 176 -6.99 -10.68 12.09
N ASN A 177 -6.47 -10.51 10.86
CA ASN A 177 -7.06 -9.56 9.94
C ASN A 177 -8.51 -9.93 9.58
N ASP A 178 -9.33 -8.92 9.44
CA ASP A 178 -10.72 -9.03 8.97
C ASP A 178 -10.84 -8.26 7.63
N THR A 179 -11.06 -8.98 6.54
CA THR A 179 -11.14 -8.39 5.20
C THR A 179 -12.42 -7.58 4.97
N SER A 180 -13.39 -7.65 5.88
CA SER A 180 -14.59 -6.80 5.85
C SER A 180 -14.33 -5.40 6.43
N GLU A 181 -13.23 -5.21 7.12
CA GLU A 181 -12.84 -3.94 7.73
C GLU A 181 -11.87 -3.17 6.83
N ASN A 182 -11.85 -1.85 6.97
CA ASN A 182 -10.86 -1.04 6.27
C ASN A 182 -9.46 -1.32 6.85
N ILE A 183 -8.51 -1.65 5.99
CA ILE A 183 -7.14 -1.99 6.39
C ILE A 183 -6.46 -0.88 7.20
N PHE A 184 -6.79 0.38 6.96
CA PHE A 184 -6.21 1.52 7.70
C PHE A 184 -6.73 1.62 9.13
N HIS A 185 -7.86 1.00 9.45
CA HIS A 185 -8.34 0.92 10.84
C HIS A 185 -7.53 -0.04 11.71
N PHE A 186 -6.65 -0.85 11.10
CA PHE A 186 -5.72 -1.72 11.83
C PHE A 186 -4.43 -1.02 12.27
N ILE A 187 -4.20 0.26 11.95
CA ILE A 187 -2.94 0.95 12.28
C ILE A 187 -2.65 0.88 13.78
N SER A 188 -3.57 1.29 14.64
CA SER A 188 -3.37 1.18 16.10
C SER A 188 -3.17 -0.27 16.57
N ILE A 189 -3.84 -1.25 15.94
CA ILE A 189 -3.64 -2.68 16.26
C ILE A 189 -2.22 -3.10 15.90
N LEU A 190 -1.71 -2.67 14.76
CA LEU A 190 -0.34 -2.97 14.35
C LEU A 190 0.70 -2.30 15.26
N GLU A 191 0.43 -1.07 15.71
CA GLU A 191 1.33 -0.33 16.61
C GLU A 191 1.34 -0.90 18.04
N GLU A 192 0.21 -1.40 18.53
CA GLU A 192 0.06 -1.91 19.91
C GLU A 192 0.38 -3.39 20.05
N ALA A 193 0.47 -4.17 18.97
CA ALA A 193 0.75 -5.60 19.01
C ALA A 193 2.13 -5.89 19.60
N GLU A 194 2.24 -6.87 20.52
CA GLU A 194 3.54 -7.32 21.02
C GLU A 194 4.33 -8.15 20.01
N GLU A 195 3.63 -8.88 19.14
CA GLU A 195 4.19 -9.63 18.02
C GLU A 195 3.35 -9.37 16.77
N VAL A 196 4.00 -9.13 15.64
CA VAL A 196 3.34 -8.95 14.34
C VAL A 196 3.80 -10.02 13.37
N HIS A 197 2.87 -10.81 12.89
CA HIS A 197 3.09 -11.90 11.95
C HIS A 197 2.41 -11.57 10.62
N CYS A 198 3.20 -11.28 9.59
CA CYS A 198 2.68 -10.92 8.26
C CYS A 198 3.34 -11.75 7.17
N MET A 199 2.62 -11.93 6.09
CA MET A 199 3.16 -12.36 4.80
C MET A 199 3.34 -11.16 3.85
N GLU A 200 3.82 -11.42 2.64
CA GLU A 200 3.91 -10.42 1.55
C GLU A 200 2.52 -9.86 1.20
N SER A 201 2.24 -8.64 1.62
CA SER A 201 0.89 -8.05 1.53
C SER A 201 0.90 -6.55 1.83
N SER A 202 -0.26 -5.92 1.62
CA SER A 202 -0.50 -4.52 2.01
C SER A 202 -0.34 -4.28 3.51
N PHE A 203 -0.64 -5.26 4.37
CA PHE A 203 -0.37 -5.16 5.81
C PHE A 203 1.11 -5.04 6.11
N LYS A 204 1.97 -5.80 5.41
CA LYS A 204 3.42 -5.66 5.57
C LYS A 204 3.89 -4.24 5.23
N THR A 205 3.34 -3.64 4.18
CA THR A 205 3.65 -2.24 3.83
C THR A 205 3.27 -1.28 4.95
N LEU A 206 2.09 -1.45 5.58
CA LEU A 206 1.69 -0.65 6.73
C LEU A 206 2.62 -0.85 7.93
N VAL A 207 2.99 -2.10 8.24
CA VAL A 207 3.96 -2.40 9.31
C VAL A 207 5.30 -1.73 9.06
N ASP A 208 5.81 -1.76 7.84
CA ASP A 208 7.08 -1.11 7.48
C ASP A 208 7.03 0.42 7.67
N ILE A 209 5.85 1.02 7.59
CA ILE A 209 5.67 2.46 7.71
C ILE A 209 5.37 2.89 9.15
N TYR A 210 4.42 2.23 9.81
CA TYR A 210 3.85 2.69 11.07
C TYR A 210 4.42 1.98 12.30
N CYS A 211 4.86 0.72 12.20
CA CYS A 211 5.24 -0.04 13.40
C CYS A 211 6.69 0.13 13.76
N ASP A 212 6.98 0.35 15.04
CA ASP A 212 8.34 0.39 15.60
C ASP A 212 8.67 -0.82 16.49
N GLN A 213 7.83 -1.87 16.47
CA GLN A 213 8.03 -3.08 17.26
C GLN A 213 9.30 -3.82 16.86
N GLU A 214 9.92 -4.45 17.88
CA GLU A 214 11.09 -5.32 17.69
C GLU A 214 10.73 -6.74 17.23
N LYS A 215 9.49 -7.19 17.48
CA LYS A 215 9.05 -8.56 17.21
C LYS A 215 8.20 -8.64 15.94
N LEU A 216 8.87 -8.54 14.81
CA LEU A 216 8.28 -8.65 13.48
C LEU A 216 8.65 -9.98 12.83
N PHE A 217 7.65 -10.75 12.39
CA PHE A 217 7.81 -12.07 11.79
C PHE A 217 7.23 -12.08 10.37
N PHE A 218 8.10 -12.30 9.39
CA PHE A 218 7.73 -12.40 8.00
C PHE A 218 7.59 -13.87 7.59
N HIS A 219 6.40 -14.24 7.18
CA HIS A 219 6.08 -15.59 6.72
C HIS A 219 6.22 -15.67 5.20
N ASP A 220 7.33 -16.26 4.74
CA ASP A 220 7.68 -16.36 3.34
C ASP A 220 7.04 -17.60 2.70
N PHE A 221 5.85 -17.43 2.13
CA PHE A 221 5.16 -18.46 1.37
C PHE A 221 5.57 -18.54 -0.11
N ARG A 222 6.26 -17.52 -0.62
CA ARG A 222 6.49 -17.37 -2.07
C ARG A 222 7.95 -17.48 -2.45
N GLY A 223 8.86 -17.61 -1.50
CA GLY A 223 10.30 -17.58 -1.76
C GLY A 223 10.79 -16.22 -2.31
N HIS A 224 9.99 -15.16 -2.11
CA HIS A 224 10.42 -13.82 -2.47
C HIS A 224 11.36 -13.28 -1.39
N PRO A 225 12.49 -12.68 -1.76
CA PRO A 225 13.28 -11.97 -0.78
C PRO A 225 12.38 -10.90 -0.15
N LEU A 226 12.46 -10.74 1.16
CA LEU A 226 11.98 -9.52 1.82
C LEU A 226 12.45 -8.38 0.94
N GLY A 227 11.51 -7.64 0.35
CA GLY A 227 11.87 -6.52 -0.50
C GLY A 227 12.96 -5.75 0.21
N SER A 228 14.05 -5.43 -0.48
CA SER A 228 15.30 -4.85 0.04
C SER A 228 15.12 -3.56 0.87
N ASN A 229 13.89 -3.13 1.05
CA ASN A 229 13.48 -1.81 1.54
C ASN A 229 12.75 -1.81 2.87
N SER A 230 12.67 -2.95 3.55
CA SER A 230 12.25 -2.91 4.94
C SER A 230 13.44 -2.50 5.80
N ASN A 231 13.42 -1.29 6.34
CA ASN A 231 14.35 -0.85 7.39
C ASN A 231 14.10 -1.57 8.72
N LYS A 232 13.23 -2.59 8.73
CA LYS A 232 12.80 -3.32 9.92
C LYS A 232 13.52 -4.66 10.03
N ASN A 233 13.77 -5.08 11.26
CA ASN A 233 14.42 -6.36 11.56
C ASN A 233 13.42 -7.51 11.56
N TRP A 234 12.89 -7.85 10.38
CA TRP A 234 11.99 -8.99 10.25
C TRP A 234 12.70 -10.33 10.48
N LYS A 235 12.12 -11.17 11.31
CA LYS A 235 12.52 -12.59 11.44
C LYS A 235 11.78 -13.37 10.35
N VAL A 236 12.53 -13.95 9.40
CA VAL A 236 11.95 -14.69 8.27
C VAL A 236 11.65 -16.12 8.68
N ILE A 237 10.40 -16.52 8.48
CA ILE A 237 9.90 -17.89 8.66
C ILE A 237 9.64 -18.45 7.25
N LYS A 238 10.31 -19.54 6.89
CA LYS A 238 10.14 -20.22 5.60
C LYS A 238 9.22 -21.41 5.75
N TYR A 239 8.38 -21.62 4.76
CA TYR A 239 7.55 -22.80 4.59
C TYR A 239 8.17 -23.70 3.53
N GLU A 240 8.24 -25.00 3.81
CA GLU A 240 8.76 -26.02 2.90
C GLU A 240 7.70 -26.49 1.91
#